data_17bb0d27eb26d1d2b9de28e819f8bc36
#
_entry.id   17bb0d27eb26d1d2b9de28e819f8bc36
#
_cell.length_a   1.000
_cell.length_b   1.000
_cell.length_c   1.000
_cell.angle_alpha   90.00
_cell.angle_beta   90.00
_cell.angle_gamma   90.00
#
_symmetry.space_group_name_H-M   'P 1'
#
loop_
_entity.id
_entity.type
_entity.pdbx_description
1 polymer ?
#
loop_
_entity_poly.entity_id
_entity_poly.type
_entity_poly.pdbx_seq_one_letter_code
_entity_poly.pdbx_strand_id
1 'polypeptide(L)'
;MCIRDRPKLIGGFMLVSALISMWVMNTSTTLMLLPIGLAICSVVAKTVPNMSEKDKSNFDKALLLSIAYAATIGGMSTLVGTAPNIVFSSFMQEVYGLEISMIDWMKLGVPVSICMLTLAWIILTKVVYPVDFASSYETKNTLAKMLTDMGPMSKDEFRVGIVFFIAAGLWMFRSLIDNYVIGLTDAGIAIIV
;
A
#
# COMPACT_ATOMS: atom_id res chain seq x y z
N MET A 1 18.66 11.04 20.20
CA MET A 1 17.60 10.02 20.18
C MET A 1 16.87 10.07 18.83
N CYS A 2 17.49 9.74 17.68
CA CYS A 2 16.86 9.95 16.37
C CYS A 2 17.38 9.09 15.21
N ILE A 3 18.16 8.05 15.44
CA ILE A 3 18.58 7.10 14.38
C ILE A 3 17.41 6.18 13.94
N ARG A 4 16.34 6.10 14.73
CA ARG A 4 15.24 5.11 14.62
C ARG A 4 14.03 5.55 13.79
N ASP A 5 13.99 6.81 13.30
CA ASP A 5 12.76 7.34 12.68
C ASP A 5 12.68 7.16 11.15
N ARG A 6 13.80 7.00 10.45
CA ARG A 6 13.88 6.85 8.99
C ARG A 6 13.35 5.52 8.47
N PRO A 7 13.80 4.37 9.01
CA PRO A 7 13.20 3.10 8.64
C PRO A 7 11.70 3.05 8.93
N LYS A 8 11.23 3.78 9.95
CA LYS A 8 9.81 3.89 10.27
C LYS A 8 9.04 4.69 9.24
N LEU A 9 9.62 5.78 8.69
CA LEU A 9 8.99 6.55 7.62
C LEU A 9 8.81 5.69 6.37
N ILE A 10 9.87 5.00 5.95
CA ILE A 10 9.82 4.06 4.83
C ILE A 10 8.81 2.93 5.12
N GLY A 11 8.85 2.36 6.33
CA GLY A 11 7.90 1.33 6.75
C GLY A 11 6.44 1.82 6.76
N GLY A 12 6.20 3.06 7.16
CA GLY A 12 4.88 3.70 7.09
C GLY A 12 4.38 3.82 5.64
N PHE A 13 5.23 4.27 4.72
CA PHE A 13 4.89 4.31 3.29
C PHE A 13 4.64 2.92 2.71
N MET A 14 5.44 1.92 3.09
CA MET A 14 5.23 0.53 2.69
C MET A 14 3.88 0.01 3.20
N LEU A 15 3.54 0.28 4.45
CA LEU A 15 2.26 -0.16 5.03
C LEU A 15 1.07 0.47 4.30
N VAL A 16 1.10 1.79 4.09
CA VAL A 16 0.03 2.50 3.37
C VAL A 16 -0.07 2.00 1.93
N SER A 17 1.06 1.87 1.23
CA SER A 17 1.11 1.35 -0.13
C SER A 17 0.52 -0.06 -0.23
N ALA A 18 0.89 -0.95 0.68
CA ALA A 18 0.37 -2.32 0.72
C ALA A 18 -1.14 -2.35 0.99
N LEU A 19 -1.62 -1.58 1.98
CA LEU A 19 -3.05 -1.53 2.33
C LEU A 19 -3.91 -0.99 1.19
N ILE A 20 -3.49 0.06 0.50
CA ILE A 20 -4.21 0.59 -0.66
C ILE A 20 -4.19 -0.43 -1.80
N SER A 21 -3.04 -1.06 -2.06
CA SER A 21 -2.88 -2.00 -3.15
C SER A 21 -3.60 -3.33 -2.95
N MET A 22 -4.06 -3.64 -1.75
CA MET A 22 -4.98 -4.76 -1.52
C MET A 22 -6.28 -4.63 -2.32
N TRP A 23 -6.71 -3.38 -2.60
CA TRP A 23 -8.00 -3.07 -3.21
C TRP A 23 -7.89 -2.34 -4.54
N VAL A 24 -6.75 -1.69 -4.78
CA VAL A 24 -6.45 -0.89 -5.97
C VAL A 24 -5.27 -1.52 -6.69
N MET A 25 -5.29 -1.55 -8.01
CA MET A 25 -4.20 -2.12 -8.82
C MET A 25 -2.83 -1.54 -8.43
N ASN A 26 -1.81 -2.38 -8.39
CA ASN A 26 -0.44 -2.03 -7.99
C ASN A 26 0.11 -0.80 -8.71
N THR A 27 -0.12 -0.72 -10.03
CA THR A 27 0.33 0.40 -10.87
C THR A 27 -0.34 1.71 -10.44
N SER A 28 -1.66 1.70 -10.24
CA SER A 28 -2.42 2.88 -9.81
C SER A 28 -1.98 3.35 -8.42
N THR A 29 -1.80 2.42 -7.48
CA THR A 29 -1.29 2.71 -6.14
C THR A 29 0.09 3.35 -6.21
N THR A 30 1.00 2.78 -7.00
CA THR A 30 2.36 3.30 -7.16
C THR A 30 2.35 4.69 -7.78
N LEU A 31 1.59 4.91 -8.86
CA LEU A 31 1.49 6.21 -9.53
C LEU A 31 0.88 7.29 -8.63
N MET A 32 -0.07 6.94 -7.77
CA MET A 32 -0.68 7.87 -6.83
C MET A 32 0.28 8.26 -5.69
N LEU A 33 1.07 7.31 -5.19
CA LEU A 33 2.00 7.55 -4.09
C LEU A 33 3.36 8.12 -4.55
N LEU A 34 3.71 7.98 -5.83
CA LEU A 34 4.98 8.47 -6.37
C LEU A 34 5.20 9.97 -6.18
N PRO A 35 4.25 10.86 -6.51
CA PRO A 35 4.41 12.30 -6.28
C PRO A 35 4.62 12.63 -4.80
N ILE A 36 3.93 11.94 -3.91
CA ILE A 36 4.05 12.12 -2.46
C ILE A 36 5.45 11.67 -2.01
N GLY A 37 5.92 10.52 -2.48
CA GLY A 37 7.28 10.03 -2.22
C GLY A 37 8.35 11.01 -2.68
N LEU A 38 8.22 11.55 -3.90
CA LEU A 38 9.15 12.56 -4.43
C LEU A 38 9.13 13.87 -3.63
N ALA A 39 7.95 14.31 -3.18
CA ALA A 39 7.85 15.48 -2.30
C ALA A 39 8.60 15.26 -0.98
N ILE A 40 8.46 14.08 -0.37
CA ILE A 40 9.18 13.72 0.86
C ILE A 40 10.70 13.68 0.61
N CYS A 41 11.16 13.08 -0.49
CA CYS A 41 12.57 13.08 -0.88
C CYS A 41 13.11 14.52 -0.96
N SER A 42 12.36 15.42 -1.61
CA SER A 42 12.72 16.83 -1.73
C SER A 42 12.80 17.55 -0.36
N VAL A 43 11.84 17.30 0.53
CA VAL A 43 11.82 17.88 1.88
C VAL A 43 13.02 17.39 2.68
N VAL A 44 13.29 16.08 2.69
CA VAL A 44 14.43 15.50 3.42
C VAL A 44 15.75 16.07 2.88
N ALA A 45 15.91 16.16 1.56
CA ALA A 45 17.11 16.72 0.95
C ALA A 45 17.38 18.20 1.35
N LYS A 46 16.32 18.98 1.59
CA LYS A 46 16.42 20.40 1.96
C LYS A 46 16.60 20.63 3.46
N THR A 47 16.05 19.74 4.29
CA THR A 47 15.97 19.96 5.74
C THR A 47 17.03 19.20 6.54
N VAL A 48 17.76 18.27 5.92
CA VAL A 48 18.85 17.54 6.58
C VAL A 48 20.18 18.22 6.26
N PRO A 49 20.82 18.90 7.25
CA PRO A 49 22.09 19.56 7.03
C PRO A 49 23.22 18.53 6.78
N ASN A 50 24.13 18.87 5.87
CA ASN A 50 25.32 18.05 5.54
C ASN A 50 25.02 16.59 5.11
N MET A 51 23.88 16.35 4.47
CA MET A 51 23.56 15.06 3.91
C MET A 51 24.51 14.73 2.75
N SER A 52 25.16 13.57 2.82
CA SER A 52 25.99 13.09 1.72
C SER A 52 25.12 12.81 0.48
N GLU A 53 25.64 13.10 -0.73
CA GLU A 53 24.94 12.74 -1.97
C GLU A 53 24.64 11.23 -2.07
N LYS A 54 25.47 10.39 -1.47
CA LYS A 54 25.25 8.96 -1.36
C LYS A 54 24.03 8.64 -0.48
N ASP A 55 23.93 9.28 0.69
CA ASP A 55 22.82 9.03 1.62
C ASP A 55 21.51 9.55 1.05
N LYS A 56 21.51 10.68 0.37
CA LYS A 56 20.37 11.21 -0.37
C LYS A 56 19.91 10.23 -1.43
N SER A 57 20.81 9.77 -2.30
CA SER A 57 20.51 8.79 -3.35
C SER A 57 20.00 7.47 -2.76
N ASN A 58 20.57 7.00 -1.65
CA ASN A 58 20.12 5.79 -0.97
C ASN A 58 18.70 5.95 -0.40
N PHE A 59 18.42 7.09 0.25
CA PHE A 59 17.10 7.37 0.80
C PHE A 59 16.03 7.45 -0.30
N ASP A 60 16.30 8.19 -1.37
CA ASP A 60 15.39 8.35 -2.50
C ASP A 60 15.06 6.98 -3.12
N LYS A 61 16.09 6.17 -3.39
CA LYS A 61 15.91 4.81 -3.93
C LYS A 61 15.16 3.92 -2.94
N ALA A 62 15.54 3.94 -1.66
CA ALA A 62 14.88 3.13 -0.64
C ALA A 62 13.40 3.47 -0.53
N LEU A 63 13.02 4.75 -0.50
CA LEU A 63 11.63 5.18 -0.39
C LEU A 63 10.82 4.82 -1.63
N LEU A 64 11.30 5.17 -2.82
CA LEU A 64 10.56 4.96 -4.06
C LEU A 64 10.41 3.46 -4.39
N LEU A 65 11.47 2.67 -4.22
CA LEU A 65 11.41 1.23 -4.40
C LEU A 65 10.52 0.56 -3.36
N SER A 66 10.54 1.06 -2.12
CA SER A 66 9.69 0.50 -1.07
C SER A 66 8.21 0.68 -1.37
N ILE A 67 7.79 1.80 -1.96
CA ILE A 67 6.41 2.04 -2.41
C ILE A 67 6.03 1.00 -3.48
N ALA A 68 6.88 0.79 -4.49
CA ALA A 68 6.60 -0.13 -5.59
C ALA A 68 6.54 -1.60 -5.14
N TYR A 69 7.52 -2.04 -4.34
CA TYR A 69 7.51 -3.40 -3.78
C TYR A 69 6.33 -3.63 -2.84
N ALA A 70 6.01 -2.65 -1.98
CA ALA A 70 4.89 -2.76 -1.07
C ALA A 70 3.55 -2.80 -1.80
N ALA A 71 3.37 -2.04 -2.89
CA ALA A 71 2.19 -2.14 -3.74
C ALA A 71 2.04 -3.54 -4.33
N THR A 72 3.13 -4.10 -4.88
CA THR A 72 3.10 -5.46 -5.45
C THR A 72 2.80 -6.52 -4.40
N ILE A 73 3.45 -6.45 -3.23
CA ILE A 73 3.24 -7.39 -2.12
C ILE A 73 1.82 -7.25 -1.57
N GLY A 74 1.31 -6.03 -1.39
CA GLY A 74 -0.04 -5.77 -0.93
C GLY A 74 -1.10 -6.33 -1.88
N GLY A 75 -0.92 -6.16 -3.20
CA GLY A 75 -1.82 -6.67 -4.22
C GLY A 75 -1.97 -8.19 -4.22
N MET A 76 -0.97 -8.93 -3.76
CA MET A 76 -1.07 -10.40 -3.62
C MET A 76 -1.98 -10.83 -2.47
N SER A 77 -2.29 -9.95 -1.52
CA SER A 77 -3.06 -10.29 -0.31
C SER A 77 -4.52 -10.62 -0.58
N THR A 78 -5.11 -10.09 -1.66
CA THR A 78 -6.53 -10.24 -2.00
C THR A 78 -6.70 -10.69 -3.45
N LEU A 79 -7.87 -11.19 -3.80
CA LEU A 79 -8.18 -11.58 -5.18
C LEU A 79 -8.20 -10.38 -6.13
N VAL A 80 -8.73 -9.25 -5.69
CA VAL A 80 -8.92 -8.05 -6.54
C VAL A 80 -7.68 -7.16 -6.63
N GLY A 81 -6.69 -7.32 -5.72
CA GLY A 81 -5.51 -6.46 -5.67
C GLY A 81 -4.62 -6.57 -6.92
N THR A 82 -4.62 -7.71 -7.60
CA THR A 82 -3.86 -7.87 -8.85
C THR A 82 -4.52 -8.87 -9.81
N ALA A 83 -4.47 -8.58 -11.10
CA ALA A 83 -5.11 -9.39 -12.15
C ALA A 83 -4.71 -10.89 -12.16
N PRO A 84 -3.44 -11.28 -11.95
CA PRO A 84 -3.06 -12.69 -11.90
C PRO A 84 -3.84 -13.51 -10.87
N ASN A 85 -4.22 -12.92 -9.73
CA ASN A 85 -4.97 -13.63 -8.68
C ASN A 85 -6.37 -14.02 -9.20
N ILE A 86 -7.03 -13.09 -9.90
CA ILE A 86 -8.35 -13.32 -10.50
C ILE A 86 -8.26 -14.40 -11.58
N VAL A 87 -7.26 -14.31 -12.46
CA VAL A 87 -7.03 -15.30 -13.53
C VAL A 87 -6.80 -16.68 -12.92
N PHE A 88 -6.00 -16.79 -11.87
CA PHE A 88 -5.78 -18.06 -11.18
C PHE A 88 -7.06 -18.60 -10.56
N SER A 89 -7.85 -17.77 -9.87
CA SER A 89 -9.13 -18.20 -9.29
C SER A 89 -10.11 -18.68 -10.35
N SER A 90 -10.24 -17.96 -11.48
CA SER A 90 -11.09 -18.37 -12.60
C SER A 90 -10.63 -19.69 -13.21
N PHE A 91 -9.32 -19.87 -13.39
CA PHE A 91 -8.75 -21.13 -13.88
C PHE A 91 -9.07 -22.31 -12.96
N MET A 92 -8.94 -22.12 -11.65
CA MET A 92 -9.26 -23.16 -10.66
C MET A 92 -10.74 -23.54 -10.70
N GLN A 93 -11.61 -22.57 -10.91
CA GLN A 93 -13.06 -22.81 -11.05
C GLN A 93 -13.39 -23.55 -12.36
N GLU A 94 -12.84 -23.13 -13.50
CA GLU A 94 -13.13 -23.72 -14.81
C GLU A 94 -12.57 -25.13 -14.96
N VAL A 95 -11.35 -25.38 -14.50
CA VAL A 95 -10.66 -26.66 -14.72
C VAL A 95 -10.93 -27.68 -13.62
N TYR A 96 -11.00 -27.22 -12.37
CA TYR A 96 -11.12 -28.10 -11.21
C TYR A 96 -12.45 -27.99 -10.48
N GLY A 97 -13.33 -27.07 -10.87
CA GLY A 97 -14.60 -26.83 -10.20
C GLY A 97 -14.45 -26.26 -8.78
N LEU A 98 -13.27 -25.71 -8.45
CA LEU A 98 -12.95 -25.16 -7.13
C LEU A 98 -13.19 -23.66 -7.11
N GLU A 99 -14.20 -23.23 -6.36
CA GLU A 99 -14.43 -21.81 -6.11
C GLU A 99 -13.54 -21.33 -4.97
N ILE A 100 -12.68 -20.35 -5.25
CA ILE A 100 -11.81 -19.71 -4.25
C ILE A 100 -12.48 -18.40 -3.83
N SER A 101 -12.98 -18.35 -2.60
CA SER A 101 -13.57 -17.12 -2.06
C SER A 101 -12.48 -16.08 -1.71
N MET A 102 -12.87 -14.81 -1.62
CA MET A 102 -11.98 -13.73 -1.16
C MET A 102 -11.34 -14.06 0.20
N ILE A 103 -12.15 -14.57 1.15
CA ILE A 103 -11.68 -14.91 2.50
C ILE A 103 -10.69 -16.07 2.46
N ASP A 104 -10.91 -17.09 1.64
CA ASP A 104 -10.00 -18.22 1.54
C ASP A 104 -8.66 -17.81 0.95
N TRP A 105 -8.68 -16.94 -0.06
CA TRP A 105 -7.45 -16.33 -0.60
C TRP A 105 -6.71 -15.54 0.46
N MET A 106 -7.40 -14.67 1.21
CA MET A 106 -6.81 -13.81 2.25
C MET A 106 -6.19 -14.60 3.40
N LYS A 107 -6.73 -15.78 3.76
CA LYS A 107 -6.15 -16.64 4.80
C LYS A 107 -4.69 -17.01 4.52
N LEU A 108 -4.32 -17.15 3.25
CA LEU A 108 -2.95 -17.43 2.82
C LEU A 108 -2.23 -16.15 2.38
N GLY A 109 -2.88 -15.31 1.59
CA GLY A 109 -2.31 -14.12 0.97
C GLY A 109 -1.84 -13.08 1.98
N VAL A 110 -2.65 -12.81 3.02
CA VAL A 110 -2.32 -11.80 4.04
C VAL A 110 -1.10 -12.21 4.88
N PRO A 111 -1.01 -13.42 5.48
CA PRO A 111 0.19 -13.83 6.21
C PRO A 111 1.46 -13.81 5.36
N VAL A 112 1.39 -14.31 4.12
CA VAL A 112 2.53 -14.29 3.19
C VAL A 112 2.96 -12.85 2.90
N SER A 113 2.01 -11.95 2.62
CA SER A 113 2.29 -10.54 2.36
C SER A 113 2.91 -9.84 3.56
N ILE A 114 2.47 -10.11 4.78
CA ILE A 114 3.06 -9.55 6.00
C ILE A 114 4.52 -10.00 6.14
N CYS A 115 4.81 -11.29 5.94
CA CYS A 115 6.17 -11.80 5.98
C CYS A 115 7.05 -11.16 4.91
N MET A 116 6.58 -11.12 3.66
CA MET A 116 7.32 -10.52 2.54
C MET A 116 7.53 -9.01 2.72
N LEU A 117 6.53 -8.28 3.21
CA LEU A 117 6.63 -6.84 3.46
C LEU A 117 7.68 -6.55 4.53
N THR A 118 7.70 -7.35 5.59
CA THR A 118 8.69 -7.23 6.67
C THR A 118 10.09 -7.52 6.16
N LEU A 119 10.28 -8.58 5.37
CA LEU A 119 11.55 -8.92 4.76
C LEU A 119 12.02 -7.84 3.78
N ALA A 120 11.14 -7.37 2.90
CA ALA A 120 11.44 -6.31 1.95
C ALA A 120 11.85 -5.01 2.67
N TRP A 121 11.16 -4.64 3.75
CA TRP A 121 11.52 -3.50 4.58
C TRP A 121 12.92 -3.63 5.18
N ILE A 122 13.24 -4.78 5.77
CA ILE A 122 14.57 -5.04 6.36
C ILE A 122 15.65 -4.98 5.27
N ILE A 123 15.43 -5.67 4.16
CA ILE A 123 16.41 -5.74 3.07
C ILE A 123 16.67 -4.35 2.49
N LEU A 124 15.60 -3.61 2.13
CA LEU A 124 15.74 -2.29 1.50
C LEU A 124 16.40 -1.28 2.43
N THR A 125 16.04 -1.28 3.72
CA THR A 125 16.50 -0.22 4.65
C THR A 125 17.80 -0.54 5.35
N LYS A 126 18.21 -1.81 5.46
CA LYS A 126 19.41 -2.19 6.21
C LYS A 126 20.49 -2.83 5.35
N VAL A 127 20.12 -3.52 4.26
CA VAL A 127 21.09 -4.27 3.46
C VAL A 127 21.44 -3.53 2.17
N VAL A 128 20.44 -3.18 1.36
CA VAL A 128 20.65 -2.64 0.01
C VAL A 128 20.93 -1.14 0.03
N TYR A 129 20.11 -0.39 0.75
CA TYR A 129 20.21 1.06 0.87
C TYR A 129 20.29 1.48 2.33
N PRO A 130 21.41 1.20 3.02
CA PRO A 130 21.59 1.65 4.38
C PRO A 130 21.52 3.18 4.39
N VAL A 131 20.62 3.72 5.18
CA VAL A 131 20.37 5.16 5.29
C VAL A 131 20.87 5.60 6.66
N ASP A 132 21.95 6.37 6.72
CA ASP A 132 22.60 6.74 7.99
C ASP A 132 22.78 8.26 8.17
N PHE A 133 21.66 9.00 8.21
CA PHE A 133 21.66 10.42 8.55
C PHE A 133 20.71 10.71 9.72
N ALA A 134 20.97 11.74 10.51
CA ALA A 134 20.10 12.12 11.63
C ALA A 134 18.84 12.85 11.10
N SER A 135 17.65 12.38 11.48
CA SER A 135 16.41 13.11 11.19
C SER A 135 16.48 14.48 11.88
N SER A 136 16.37 15.55 11.11
CA SER A 136 16.33 16.90 11.64
C SER A 136 14.99 17.19 12.30
N TYR A 137 14.99 18.02 13.35
CA TYR A 137 13.78 18.58 13.93
C TYR A 137 12.99 19.38 12.89
N GLU A 138 13.69 20.04 11.98
CA GLU A 138 13.09 20.78 10.86
C GLU A 138 12.32 19.87 9.91
N THR A 139 12.82 18.67 9.60
CA THR A 139 12.10 17.69 8.75
C THR A 139 10.76 17.32 9.37
N LYS A 140 10.74 17.05 10.68
CA LYS A 140 9.48 16.72 11.38
C LYS A 140 8.49 17.87 11.37
N ASN A 141 8.98 19.07 11.64
CA ASN A 141 8.13 20.28 11.64
C ASN A 141 7.58 20.59 10.24
N THR A 142 8.39 20.43 9.20
CA THR A 142 7.96 20.66 7.82
C THR A 142 6.89 19.65 7.41
N LEU A 143 7.09 18.37 7.74
CA LEU A 143 6.07 17.33 7.47
C LEU A 143 4.80 17.55 8.29
N ALA A 144 4.91 17.93 9.56
CA ALA A 144 3.77 18.26 10.39
C ALA A 144 3.00 19.48 9.85
N LYS A 145 3.73 20.51 9.37
CA LYS A 145 3.13 21.67 8.73
C LYS A 145 2.41 21.31 7.45
N MET A 146 3.01 20.49 6.57
CA MET A 146 2.34 19.99 5.36
C MET A 146 1.04 19.24 5.69
N LEU A 147 1.05 18.44 6.76
CA LEU A 147 -0.17 17.75 7.21
C LEU A 147 -1.24 18.73 7.71
N THR A 148 -0.83 19.77 8.43
CA THR A 148 -1.75 20.82 8.93
C THR A 148 -2.32 21.66 7.79
N ASP A 149 -1.49 21.96 6.78
CA ASP A 149 -1.87 22.76 5.61
C ASP A 149 -2.87 22.02 4.68
N MET A 150 -2.92 20.68 4.75
CA MET A 150 -3.96 19.89 4.06
C MET A 150 -5.36 20.09 4.65
N GLY A 151 -5.45 20.55 5.90
CA GLY A 151 -6.74 20.80 6.56
C GLY A 151 -7.51 19.54 6.94
N PRO A 152 -8.75 19.71 7.42
CA PRO A 152 -9.64 18.59 7.74
C PRO A 152 -10.15 17.91 6.46
N MET A 153 -10.46 16.61 6.58
CA MET A 153 -11.06 15.81 5.50
C MET A 153 -12.27 16.51 4.90
N SER A 154 -12.29 16.67 3.58
CA SER A 154 -13.42 17.28 2.86
C SER A 154 -14.63 16.32 2.83
N LYS A 155 -15.81 16.87 2.55
CA LYS A 155 -17.04 16.05 2.43
C LYS A 155 -16.94 15.05 1.28
N ASP A 156 -16.25 15.41 0.21
CA ASP A 156 -16.09 14.55 -0.96
C ASP A 156 -15.09 13.42 -0.71
N GLU A 157 -14.00 13.69 0.00
CA GLU A 157 -13.07 12.65 0.47
C GLU A 157 -13.75 11.64 1.41
N PHE A 158 -14.62 12.14 2.31
CA PHE A 158 -15.40 11.27 3.19
C PHE A 158 -16.38 10.39 2.41
N ARG A 159 -17.05 10.93 1.37
CA ARG A 159 -17.96 10.15 0.50
C ARG A 159 -17.20 9.06 -0.25
N VAL A 160 -16.04 9.40 -0.86
CA VAL A 160 -15.18 8.41 -1.53
C VAL A 160 -14.74 7.33 -0.56
N GLY A 161 -14.38 7.70 0.67
CA GLY A 161 -14.06 6.74 1.72
C GLY A 161 -15.21 5.78 2.02
N ILE A 162 -16.45 6.27 2.16
CA ILE A 162 -17.63 5.43 2.39
C ILE A 162 -17.84 4.45 1.24
N VAL A 163 -17.83 4.93 0.00
CA VAL A 163 -17.98 4.11 -1.22
C VAL A 163 -16.93 3.00 -1.24
N PHE A 164 -15.67 3.35 -0.98
CA PHE A 164 -14.57 2.39 -0.92
C PHE A 164 -14.79 1.31 0.16
N PHE A 165 -15.19 1.69 1.38
CA PHE A 165 -15.44 0.72 2.46
C PHE A 165 -16.65 -0.17 2.19
N ILE A 166 -17.68 0.36 1.51
CA ILE A 166 -18.84 -0.43 1.09
C ILE A 166 -18.40 -1.47 0.05
N ALA A 167 -17.66 -1.06 -0.99
CA ALA A 167 -17.16 -1.98 -2.01
C ALA A 167 -16.28 -3.09 -1.41
N ALA A 168 -15.31 -2.72 -0.58
CA ALA A 168 -14.44 -3.67 0.10
C ALA A 168 -15.22 -4.65 0.99
N GLY A 169 -16.22 -4.16 1.72
CA GLY A 169 -17.10 -4.98 2.55
C GLY A 169 -17.94 -5.95 1.72
N LEU A 170 -18.52 -5.49 0.61
CA LEU A 170 -19.30 -6.34 -0.28
C LEU A 170 -18.44 -7.45 -0.91
N TRP A 171 -17.22 -7.15 -1.34
CA TRP A 171 -16.28 -8.15 -1.85
C TRP A 171 -15.86 -9.15 -0.77
N MET A 172 -15.56 -8.68 0.43
CA MET A 172 -15.12 -9.53 1.55
C MET A 172 -16.24 -10.50 1.98
N PHE A 173 -17.47 -10.02 2.07
CA PHE A 173 -18.62 -10.79 2.57
C PHE A 173 -19.48 -11.36 1.45
N ARG A 174 -19.04 -11.30 0.18
CA ARG A 174 -19.79 -11.80 -0.96
C ARG A 174 -20.31 -13.24 -0.76
N SER A 175 -19.45 -14.15 -0.30
CA SER A 175 -19.82 -15.56 -0.08
C SER A 175 -20.94 -15.75 0.97
N LEU A 176 -21.11 -14.81 1.89
CA LEU A 176 -22.21 -14.82 2.83
C LEU A 176 -23.48 -14.20 2.25
N ILE A 177 -23.33 -13.18 1.42
CA ILE A 177 -24.42 -12.43 0.78
C ILE A 177 -25.03 -13.22 -0.37
N ASP A 178 -24.26 -14.03 -1.08
CA ASP A 178 -24.71 -14.83 -2.24
C ASP A 178 -25.82 -15.82 -1.86
N ASN A 179 -25.89 -16.23 -0.59
CA ASN A 179 -27.00 -17.02 -0.06
C ASN A 179 -28.34 -16.26 -0.03
N TYR A 180 -28.31 -14.92 -0.03
CA TYR A 180 -29.51 -14.08 0.03
C TYR A 180 -29.78 -13.34 -1.29
N VAL A 181 -28.74 -13.03 -2.07
CA VAL A 181 -28.82 -12.30 -3.34
C VAL A 181 -28.17 -13.15 -4.42
N ILE A 182 -28.99 -13.97 -5.09
CA ILE A 182 -28.54 -14.89 -6.14
C ILE A 182 -27.97 -14.09 -7.31
N GLY A 183 -26.73 -14.37 -7.72
CA GLY A 183 -26.10 -13.79 -8.91
C GLY A 183 -25.27 -12.53 -8.67
N LEU A 184 -24.91 -12.23 -7.42
CA LEU A 184 -23.99 -11.12 -7.11
C LEU A 184 -22.57 -11.49 -7.54
N THR A 185 -22.07 -10.89 -8.62
CA THR A 185 -20.70 -11.07 -9.11
C THR A 185 -19.76 -9.97 -8.62
N ASP A 186 -18.43 -10.23 -8.58
CA ASP A 186 -17.44 -9.21 -8.22
C ASP A 186 -17.49 -7.99 -9.16
N ALA A 187 -17.74 -8.25 -10.46
CA ALA A 187 -17.98 -7.20 -11.44
C ALA A 187 -19.27 -6.43 -11.16
N GLY A 188 -20.34 -7.13 -10.75
CA GLY A 188 -21.61 -6.52 -10.37
C GLY A 188 -21.45 -5.54 -9.19
N ILE A 189 -20.71 -5.92 -8.17
CA ILE A 189 -20.40 -5.04 -7.03
C ILE A 189 -19.66 -3.79 -7.51
N ALA A 190 -18.64 -3.93 -8.37
CA ALA A 190 -17.89 -2.80 -8.90
C ALA A 190 -18.73 -1.81 -9.74
N ILE A 191 -19.83 -2.26 -10.33
CA ILE A 191 -20.73 -1.42 -11.15
C ILE A 191 -21.75 -0.70 -10.26
N ILE A 192 -22.20 -1.32 -9.17
CA ILE A 192 -23.28 -0.81 -8.32
C ILE A 192 -22.73 0.25 -7.33
N VAL A 193 -21.49 0.12 -6.90
CA VAL A 193 -20.84 1.01 -5.93
C VAL A 193 -20.14 2.18 -6.61
#